data_3fa6b2077f96b914682e55570d76e3dd
#
_entry.id   3fa6b2077f96b914682e55570d76e3dd
#
_cell.length_a   1.000
_cell.length_b   1.000
_cell.length_c   1.000
_cell.angle_alpha   90.00
_cell.angle_beta   90.00
_cell.angle_gamma   90.00
#
_symmetry.space_group_name_H-M   'P 1'
#
loop_
_entity.id
_entity.type
_entity.pdbx_description
1 polymer ?
#
loop_
_entity_poly.entity_id
_entity_poly.type
_entity_poly.pdbx_seq_one_letter_code
_entity_poly.pdbx_strand_id
1 'polypeptide(L)'
;KGCIAAHSISNMFFILRKVYAPEERRILLKSLCTLFEVESIDKRKIERALLNKEFSDFEDCLQMECALSFGADYIVSRNPKDFQNSKVPCIDPKELVVKEHI
;
A
#
# COMPACT_ATOMS: atom_id res chain seq x y z
N LYS A 1 -13.66 -3.52 -1.60
CA LYS A 1 -12.67 -3.81 -2.63
C LYS A 1 -11.35 -3.15 -2.30
N GLY A 2 -10.27 -3.89 -2.40
CA GLY A 2 -8.97 -3.41 -1.99
C GLY A 2 -7.93 -3.38 -3.10
N CYS A 3 -6.89 -2.55 -2.94
CA CYS A 3 -5.74 -2.54 -3.84
C CYS A 3 -4.43 -2.55 -3.06
N ILE A 4 -3.40 -2.99 -3.74
CA ILE A 4 -2.03 -3.00 -3.23
C ILE A 4 -1.19 -2.26 -4.27
N ALA A 5 -0.31 -1.37 -3.83
CA ALA A 5 0.62 -0.71 -4.74
C ALA A 5 1.64 -1.73 -5.27
N ALA A 6 1.95 -1.65 -6.56
CA ALA A 6 2.83 -2.64 -7.21
C ALA A 6 4.17 -2.79 -6.50
N HIS A 7 4.78 -1.68 -6.07
CA HIS A 7 6.09 -1.75 -5.40
C HIS A 7 6.03 -2.45 -4.04
N SER A 8 4.85 -2.48 -3.40
CA SER A 8 4.67 -3.17 -2.12
C SER A 8 4.82 -4.68 -2.27
N ILE A 9 4.45 -5.23 -3.42
CA ILE A 9 4.60 -6.67 -3.69
C ILE A 9 6.09 -7.04 -3.62
N SER A 10 6.93 -6.27 -4.29
CA SER A 10 8.38 -6.50 -4.29
C SER A 10 8.97 -6.37 -2.88
N ASN A 11 8.55 -5.35 -2.15
CA ASN A 11 9.00 -5.14 -0.78
C ASN A 11 8.61 -6.30 0.12
N MET A 12 7.38 -6.79 0.00
CA MET A 12 6.92 -7.93 0.79
C MET A 12 7.70 -9.19 0.49
N PHE A 13 8.03 -9.43 -0.77
CA PHE A 13 8.83 -10.60 -1.14
C PHE A 13 10.17 -10.59 -0.40
N PHE A 14 10.80 -9.43 -0.35
CA PHE A 14 12.07 -9.26 0.35
C PHE A 14 11.93 -9.40 1.87
N ILE A 15 10.94 -8.70 2.45
CA ILE A 15 10.72 -8.68 3.90
C ILE A 15 10.43 -10.09 4.43
N LEU A 16 9.65 -10.85 3.70
CA LEU A 16 9.22 -12.18 4.12
C LEU A 16 10.31 -13.25 4.01
N ARG A 17 11.49 -12.91 3.50
CA ARG A 17 12.58 -13.88 3.32
C ARG A 17 13.05 -14.54 4.61
N LYS A 18 12.84 -13.89 5.76
CA LYS A 18 13.27 -14.41 7.05
C LYS A 18 12.32 -15.46 7.62
N VAL A 19 11.10 -15.51 7.11
CA VAL A 19 10.05 -16.38 7.66
C VAL A 19 9.66 -17.48 6.68
N TYR A 20 9.70 -17.18 5.38
CA TYR A 20 9.22 -18.08 4.33
C TYR A 20 10.28 -18.36 3.29
N ALA A 21 10.33 -19.61 2.82
CA ALA A 21 11.17 -19.99 1.68
C ALA A 21 10.67 -19.27 0.40
N PRO A 22 11.54 -19.15 -0.62
CA PRO A 22 11.15 -18.45 -1.85
C PRO A 22 9.85 -18.96 -2.49
N GLU A 23 9.66 -20.28 -2.52
CA GLU A 23 8.46 -20.86 -3.13
C GLU A 23 7.21 -20.50 -2.34
N GLU A 24 7.31 -20.53 -1.02
CA GLU A 24 6.20 -20.15 -0.15
C GLU A 24 5.82 -18.69 -0.34
N ARG A 25 6.83 -17.80 -0.50
CA ARG A 25 6.58 -16.38 -0.74
C ARG A 25 5.88 -16.15 -2.06
N ARG A 26 6.26 -16.90 -3.10
CA ARG A 26 5.63 -16.79 -4.42
C ARG A 26 4.16 -17.15 -4.36
N ILE A 27 3.84 -18.23 -3.67
CA ILE A 27 2.45 -18.69 -3.52
C ILE A 27 1.63 -17.66 -2.74
N LEU A 28 2.18 -17.16 -1.64
CA LEU A 28 1.50 -16.18 -0.79
C LEU A 28 1.20 -14.90 -1.56
N LEU A 29 2.20 -14.34 -2.24
CA LEU A 29 2.03 -13.08 -2.96
C LEU A 29 1.11 -13.23 -4.17
N LYS A 30 1.16 -14.38 -4.83
CA LYS A 30 0.22 -14.65 -5.92
C LYS A 30 -1.22 -14.68 -5.40
N SER A 31 -1.43 -15.24 -4.23
CA SER A 31 -2.76 -15.24 -3.59
C SER A 31 -3.24 -13.81 -3.32
N LEU A 32 -2.35 -12.95 -2.84
CA LEU A 32 -2.70 -11.54 -2.61
C LEU A 32 -3.09 -10.86 -3.91
N CYS A 33 -2.38 -11.13 -5.00
CA CYS A 33 -2.70 -10.55 -6.31
C CYS A 33 -4.05 -11.03 -6.84
N THR A 34 -4.51 -12.20 -6.39
CA THR A 34 -5.83 -12.70 -6.76
C THR A 34 -6.93 -12.00 -5.96
N LEU A 35 -6.67 -11.71 -4.68
CA LEU A 35 -7.65 -11.10 -3.78
C LEU A 35 -7.77 -9.59 -3.95
N PHE A 36 -6.69 -8.93 -4.33
CA PHE A 36 -6.64 -7.47 -4.42
C PHE A 36 -6.25 -7.02 -5.81
N GLU A 37 -6.71 -5.83 -6.19
CA GLU A 37 -6.18 -5.17 -7.39
C GLU A 37 -4.76 -4.72 -7.10
N VAL A 38 -3.90 -4.78 -8.11
CA VAL A 38 -2.53 -4.28 -7.98
C VAL A 38 -2.45 -3.00 -8.80
N GLU A 39 -2.25 -1.89 -8.11
CA GLU A 39 -2.18 -0.59 -8.76
C GLU A 39 -0.76 -0.36 -9.28
N SER A 40 -0.63 -0.04 -10.56
CA SER A 40 0.68 0.12 -11.20
C SER A 40 1.37 1.39 -10.75
N ILE A 41 2.71 1.36 -10.83
CA ILE A 41 3.55 2.54 -10.60
C ILE A 41 4.02 3.02 -11.97
N ASP A 42 3.59 4.21 -12.36
CA ASP A 42 3.99 4.83 -13.62
C ASP A 42 4.82 6.09 -13.35
N LYS A 43 5.32 6.67 -14.44
CA LYS A 43 6.17 7.86 -14.34
C LYS A 43 5.46 9.01 -13.64
N ARG A 44 4.16 9.21 -13.89
CA ARG A 44 3.41 10.32 -13.30
C ARG A 44 3.32 10.19 -11.78
N LYS A 45 3.07 8.99 -11.28
CA LYS A 45 3.03 8.74 -9.83
C LYS A 45 4.38 9.00 -9.20
N ILE A 46 5.45 8.53 -9.86
CA ILE A 46 6.81 8.74 -9.37
C ILE A 46 7.14 10.24 -9.30
N GLU A 47 6.84 10.96 -10.36
CA GLU A 47 7.11 12.40 -10.39
C GLU A 47 6.33 13.16 -9.32
N ARG A 48 5.05 12.84 -9.15
CA ARG A 48 4.25 13.49 -8.11
C ARG A 48 4.80 13.19 -6.72
N ALA A 49 5.19 11.94 -6.48
CA ALA A 49 5.75 11.57 -5.18
C ALA A 49 7.08 12.27 -4.92
N LEU A 50 7.93 12.40 -5.94
CA LEU A 50 9.21 13.09 -5.80
C LEU A 50 9.05 14.58 -5.51
N LEU A 51 7.99 15.20 -6.02
CA LEU A 51 7.71 16.62 -5.81
C LEU A 51 6.99 16.90 -4.50
N ASN A 52 6.45 15.89 -3.86
CA ASN A 52 5.68 16.05 -2.63
C ASN A 52 6.60 16.13 -1.42
N LYS A 53 6.87 17.34 -0.96
CA LYS A 53 7.79 17.59 0.16
C LYS A 53 7.15 17.37 1.53
N GLU A 54 5.85 17.15 1.57
CA GLU A 54 5.15 16.93 2.83
C GLU A 54 5.28 15.50 3.36
N PHE A 55 5.66 14.56 2.48
CA PHE A 55 5.93 13.18 2.87
C PHE A 55 7.42 13.00 3.14
N SER A 56 7.76 12.43 4.29
CA SER A 56 9.15 12.13 4.63
C SER A 56 9.62 10.84 3.95
N ASP A 57 8.71 9.94 3.63
CA ASP A 57 9.04 8.66 3.00
C ASP A 57 8.46 8.59 1.59
N PHE A 58 9.36 8.41 0.62
CA PHE A 58 8.99 8.34 -0.78
C PHE A 58 8.08 7.15 -1.10
N GLU A 59 8.36 6.00 -0.50
CA GLU A 59 7.56 4.80 -0.76
C GLU A 59 6.14 4.94 -0.22
N ASP A 60 6.00 5.56 0.95
CA ASP A 60 4.67 5.85 1.51
C ASP A 60 3.91 6.82 0.63
N CYS A 61 4.62 7.81 0.07
CA CYS A 61 3.99 8.75 -0.85
C CYS A 61 3.52 8.05 -2.12
N LEU A 62 4.28 7.10 -2.64
CA LEU A 62 3.85 6.29 -3.79
C LEU A 62 2.61 5.48 -3.46
N GLN A 63 2.50 4.96 -2.25
CA GLN A 63 1.30 4.25 -1.83
C GLN A 63 0.09 5.17 -1.84
N MET A 64 0.25 6.40 -1.37
CA MET A 64 -0.82 7.40 -1.42
C MET A 64 -1.23 7.69 -2.87
N GLU A 65 -0.25 7.85 -3.78
CA GLU A 65 -0.55 8.10 -5.19
C GLU A 65 -1.33 6.94 -5.80
N CYS A 66 -0.99 5.71 -5.42
CA CYS A 66 -1.75 4.53 -5.86
C CYS A 66 -3.16 4.55 -5.30
N ALA A 67 -3.32 4.91 -4.03
CA ALA A 67 -4.64 5.01 -3.40
C ALA A 67 -5.51 6.05 -4.10
N LEU A 68 -4.93 7.21 -4.44
CA LEU A 68 -5.64 8.25 -5.18
C LEU A 68 -6.09 7.75 -6.56
N SER A 69 -5.19 7.09 -7.28
CA SER A 69 -5.47 6.57 -8.61
C SER A 69 -6.56 5.50 -8.60
N PHE A 70 -6.54 4.66 -7.58
CA PHE A 70 -7.54 3.60 -7.41
C PHE A 70 -8.90 4.15 -6.97
N GLY A 71 -8.92 5.33 -6.38
CA GLY A 71 -10.13 5.91 -5.81
C GLY A 71 -10.46 5.32 -4.44
N ALA A 72 -9.43 5.00 -3.67
CA ALA A 72 -9.60 4.41 -2.36
C ALA A 72 -10.19 5.40 -1.36
N ASP A 73 -11.03 4.91 -0.47
CA ASP A 73 -11.59 5.72 0.61
C ASP A 73 -10.60 5.86 1.76
N TYR A 74 -9.77 4.83 1.98
CA TYR A 74 -8.81 4.80 3.08
C TYR A 74 -7.52 4.11 2.66
N ILE A 75 -6.43 4.52 3.32
CA ILE A 75 -5.19 3.73 3.35
C ILE A 75 -5.21 3.00 4.69
N VAL A 76 -4.92 1.70 4.68
CA VAL A 76 -4.87 0.90 5.90
C VAL A 76 -3.42 0.62 6.26
N SER A 77 -2.98 1.08 7.42
CA SER A 77 -1.61 0.91 7.88
C SER A 77 -1.56 0.83 9.39
N ARG A 78 -0.59 0.09 9.90
CA ARG A 78 -0.32 0.04 11.34
C ARG A 78 0.33 1.33 11.85
N ASN A 79 0.83 2.15 10.93
CA ASN A 79 1.53 3.39 11.27
C ASN A 79 0.84 4.59 10.60
N PRO A 80 -0.35 4.98 11.09
CA PRO A 80 -1.07 6.11 10.49
C PRO A 80 -0.28 7.42 10.47
N LYS A 81 0.70 7.56 11.37
CA LYS A 81 1.55 8.76 11.42
C LYS A 81 2.32 8.99 10.11
N ASP A 82 2.68 7.90 9.42
CA ASP A 82 3.41 8.00 8.16
C ASP A 82 2.57 8.63 7.05
N PHE A 83 1.25 8.69 7.25
CA PHE A 83 0.29 9.19 6.27
C PHE A 83 -0.47 10.41 6.75
N GLN A 84 0.04 11.12 7.76
CA GLN A 84 -0.67 12.27 8.32
C GLN A 84 -0.88 13.40 7.30
N ASN A 85 -0.01 13.50 6.29
CA ASN A 85 -0.13 14.50 5.22
C ASN A 85 -0.74 13.93 3.95
N SER A 86 -1.34 12.74 4.05
CA SER A 86 -1.96 12.08 2.90
C SER A 86 -3.30 12.73 2.55
N LYS A 87 -3.58 12.81 1.25
CA LYS A 87 -4.89 13.25 0.75
C LYS A 87 -5.95 12.17 0.96
N VAL A 88 -5.54 10.91 1.15
CA VAL A 88 -6.43 9.80 1.45
C VAL A 88 -6.28 9.49 2.93
N PRO A 89 -7.37 9.51 3.70
CA PRO A 89 -7.28 9.25 5.14
C PRO A 89 -6.68 7.89 5.43
N CYS A 90 -5.82 7.82 6.44
CA CYS A 90 -5.22 6.56 6.86
C CYS A 90 -5.85 6.10 8.16
N ILE A 91 -6.22 4.84 8.22
CA ILE A 91 -6.77 4.21 9.41
C ILE A 91 -5.97 2.95 9.73
N ASP A 92 -6.01 2.50 10.97
CA ASP A 92 -5.36 1.24 11.30
C ASP A 92 -6.31 0.06 11.00
N PRO A 93 -5.77 -1.17 10.96
CA PRO A 93 -6.61 -2.34 10.65
C PRO A 93 -7.79 -2.53 11.59
N LYS A 94 -7.66 -2.14 12.86
CA LYS A 94 -8.75 -2.27 13.84
C LYS A 94 -9.90 -1.33 13.51
N GLU A 95 -9.59 -0.11 13.09
CA GLU A 95 -10.60 0.86 12.70
C GLU A 95 -11.36 0.37 11.45
N LEU A 96 -10.66 -0.26 10.53
CA LEU A 96 -11.29 -0.81 9.32
C LEU A 96 -12.33 -1.86 9.69
N VAL A 97 -11.99 -2.77 10.61
CA VAL A 97 -12.90 -3.83 11.06
C VAL A 97 -14.16 -3.20 11.65
N VAL A 98 -14.02 -2.18 12.50
CA VAL A 98 -15.16 -1.49 13.09
C VAL A 98 -16.04 -0.85 12.03
N LYS A 99 -15.44 -0.18 11.05
CA LYS A 99 -16.19 0.47 9.97
C LYS A 99 -16.95 -0.51 9.10
N GLU A 100 -16.36 -1.66 8.83
CA GLU A 100 -16.98 -2.67 7.95
C GLU A 100 -18.11 -3.42 8.64
N HIS A 101 -18.16 -3.39 9.97
CA HIS A 101 -19.22 -4.06 10.74
C HIS A 101 -20.38 -3.13 11.14
N ILE A 102 -20.33 -1.88 10.74
CA ILE A 102 -21.41 -0.93 10.93
C ILE A 102 -22.33 -0.95 9.72
#